data_5f0f110a1a8caa0848c0bd8736f3012e
#
_entry.id   5f0f110a1a8caa0848c0bd8736f3012e
#
_cell.length_a   1.000
_cell.length_b   1.000
_cell.length_c   1.000
_cell.angle_alpha   90.00
_cell.angle_beta   90.00
_cell.angle_gamma   90.00
#
_symmetry.space_group_name_H-M   'P 1'
#
loop_
_entity.id
_entity.type
_entity.pdbx_description
1 polymer ?
#
loop_
_entity_poly.entity_id
_entity_poly.type
_entity_poly.pdbx_seq_one_letter_code
_entity_poly.pdbx_strand_id
1 'polypeptide(L)'
;IALVGKYAEHRDAYKSIYEALDHGGIANYTQVRVQAIKSEEIERDGAEKSLAGFDALIVPGGFGERGVEGKVEAIRYARERNLPFLGICLGMQCAVIDFARNVASLTDAHSTEFFRDTPHPVICLMEEQEGVTEKGGTMRLGSQPAKLTAGSKSALAYGTSEISERHRHRYEFNSGYKQQLEQAGLVIAGTSPDQS
;
A
#
# COMPACT_ATOMS: atom_id res chain seq x y z
N ILE A 1 2.00 -1.07 17.16
CA ILE A 1 1.67 -0.97 15.71
C ILE A 1 0.60 -2.00 15.39
N ALA A 2 -0.46 -1.60 14.68
CA ALA A 2 -1.43 -2.50 14.06
C ALA A 2 -0.88 -2.99 12.71
N LEU A 3 -0.86 -4.31 12.48
CA LEU A 3 -0.58 -4.92 11.19
C LEU A 3 -1.88 -5.49 10.64
N VAL A 4 -2.50 -4.77 9.70
CA VAL A 4 -3.81 -5.14 9.15
C VAL A 4 -3.62 -5.97 7.90
N GLY A 5 -3.94 -7.25 7.99
CA GLY A 5 -3.72 -8.19 6.91
C GLY A 5 -4.72 -9.34 6.86
N LYS A 6 -4.59 -10.16 5.83
CA LYS A 6 -5.44 -11.32 5.58
C LYS A 6 -5.05 -12.54 6.43
N TYR A 7 -3.76 -12.63 6.78
CA TYR A 7 -3.16 -13.81 7.42
C TYR A 7 -2.71 -13.50 8.85
N ALA A 8 -3.53 -12.76 9.61
CA ALA A 8 -3.20 -12.34 10.97
C ALA A 8 -2.89 -13.53 11.93
N GLU A 9 -3.47 -14.70 11.68
CA GLU A 9 -3.23 -15.92 12.46
C GLU A 9 -1.92 -16.64 12.10
N HIS A 10 -1.31 -16.31 10.95
CA HIS A 10 -0.10 -16.95 10.46
C HIS A 10 1.08 -15.98 10.54
N ARG A 11 1.74 -15.96 11.69
CA ARG A 11 2.88 -15.04 11.94
C ARG A 11 3.98 -15.18 10.87
N ASP A 12 4.20 -16.37 10.35
CA ASP A 12 5.22 -16.64 9.33
C ASP A 12 4.93 -15.93 8.01
N ALA A 13 3.65 -15.63 7.70
CA ALA A 13 3.28 -14.91 6.49
C ALA A 13 3.86 -13.47 6.46
N TYR A 14 4.12 -12.91 7.63
CA TYR A 14 4.62 -11.54 7.78
C TYR A 14 5.97 -11.48 8.52
N LYS A 15 6.71 -12.60 8.57
CA LYS A 15 7.96 -12.72 9.31
C LYS A 15 8.94 -11.59 8.99
N SER A 16 9.14 -11.28 7.70
CA SER A 16 10.05 -10.21 7.26
C SER A 16 9.63 -8.82 7.77
N ILE A 17 8.33 -8.57 7.93
CA ILE A 17 7.83 -7.31 8.46
C ILE A 17 8.12 -7.22 9.97
N TYR A 18 7.89 -8.30 10.71
CA TYR A 18 8.24 -8.34 12.13
C TYR A 18 9.73 -8.10 12.36
N GLU A 19 10.59 -8.79 11.59
CA GLU A 19 12.04 -8.61 11.66
C GLU A 19 12.49 -7.19 11.29
N ALA A 20 11.90 -6.62 10.24
CA ALA A 20 12.20 -5.24 9.84
C ALA A 20 11.80 -4.22 10.92
N LEU A 21 10.65 -4.44 11.59
CA LEU A 21 10.20 -3.59 12.69
C LEU A 21 11.08 -3.74 13.93
N ASP A 22 11.55 -4.94 14.24
CA ASP A 22 12.49 -5.19 15.33
C ASP A 22 13.83 -4.47 15.05
N HIS A 23 14.37 -4.57 13.82
CA HIS A 23 15.57 -3.84 13.41
C HIS A 23 15.38 -2.32 13.50
N GLY A 24 14.24 -1.82 13.01
CA GLY A 24 13.89 -0.39 13.14
C GLY A 24 13.80 0.04 14.60
N GLY A 25 13.23 -0.79 15.45
CA GLY A 25 13.15 -0.55 16.90
C GLY A 25 14.54 -0.45 17.54
N ILE A 26 15.44 -1.39 17.22
CA ILE A 26 16.83 -1.39 17.72
C ILE A 26 17.55 -0.10 17.28
N ALA A 27 17.43 0.26 16.01
CA ALA A 27 18.09 1.45 15.46
C ALA A 27 17.58 2.76 16.08
N ASN A 28 16.35 2.77 16.61
CA ASN A 28 15.71 3.92 17.24
C ASN A 28 15.54 3.80 18.77
N TYR A 29 16.21 2.85 19.41
CA TYR A 29 16.14 2.61 20.85
C TYR A 29 14.71 2.45 21.37
N THR A 30 13.84 1.82 20.57
CA THR A 30 12.40 1.69 20.83
C THR A 30 11.96 0.24 20.75
N GLN A 31 11.16 -0.21 21.70
CA GLN A 31 10.51 -1.51 21.62
C GLN A 31 9.23 -1.40 20.77
N VAL A 32 9.19 -2.08 19.64
CA VAL A 32 8.01 -2.13 18.76
C VAL A 32 7.15 -3.34 19.16
N ARG A 33 5.89 -3.07 19.52
CA ARG A 33 4.89 -4.11 19.74
C ARG A 33 3.96 -4.16 18.54
N VAL A 34 3.86 -5.31 17.92
CA VAL A 34 3.04 -5.51 16.71
C VAL A 34 1.87 -6.44 17.04
N GLN A 35 0.67 -5.99 16.76
CA GLN A 35 -0.54 -6.80 16.83
C GLN A 35 -1.13 -6.96 15.42
N ALA A 36 -1.27 -8.21 15.00
CA ALA A 36 -1.92 -8.53 13.74
C ALA A 36 -3.45 -8.49 13.90
N ILE A 37 -4.12 -7.87 12.93
CA ILE A 37 -5.57 -7.70 12.87
C ILE A 37 -6.04 -8.20 11.51
N LYS A 38 -7.09 -9.00 11.49
CA LYS A 38 -7.71 -9.43 10.22
C LYS A 38 -8.44 -8.26 9.59
N SER A 39 -8.20 -8.02 8.31
CA SER A 39 -8.92 -6.98 7.57
C SER A 39 -10.43 -7.20 7.55
N GLU A 40 -10.89 -8.46 7.53
CA GLU A 40 -12.31 -8.82 7.62
C GLU A 40 -12.96 -8.48 8.98
N GLU A 41 -12.16 -8.40 10.05
CA GLU A 41 -12.67 -7.93 11.34
C GLU A 41 -12.99 -6.42 11.29
N ILE A 42 -12.20 -5.66 10.55
CA ILE A 42 -12.45 -4.24 10.33
C ILE A 42 -13.70 -4.03 9.50
N GLU A 43 -13.92 -4.81 8.44
CA GLU A 43 -15.16 -4.77 7.65
C GLU A 43 -16.41 -5.04 8.51
N ARG A 44 -16.30 -5.95 9.48
CA ARG A 44 -17.41 -6.34 10.35
C ARG A 44 -17.64 -5.38 11.50
N ASP A 45 -16.58 -4.95 12.17
CA ASP A 45 -16.65 -4.28 13.47
C ASP A 45 -16.34 -2.77 13.40
N GLY A 46 -15.81 -2.31 12.26
CA GLY A 46 -15.38 -0.94 12.02
C GLY A 46 -13.94 -0.67 12.45
N ALA A 47 -13.30 0.30 11.76
CA ALA A 47 -11.91 0.67 12.03
C ALA A 47 -11.71 1.32 13.39
N GLU A 48 -12.63 2.16 13.84
CA GLU A 48 -12.56 2.82 15.15
C GLU A 48 -12.41 1.82 16.29
N LYS A 49 -13.25 0.77 16.30
CA LYS A 49 -13.21 -0.26 17.33
C LYS A 49 -11.95 -1.10 17.28
N SER A 50 -11.48 -1.40 16.07
CA SER A 50 -10.37 -2.33 15.84
C SER A 50 -9.00 -1.67 15.98
N LEU A 51 -8.90 -0.36 15.74
CA LEU A 51 -7.63 0.36 15.63
C LEU A 51 -7.42 1.43 16.71
N ALA A 52 -8.39 1.64 17.60
CA ALA A 52 -8.23 2.60 18.69
C ALA A 52 -7.04 2.23 19.60
N GLY A 53 -6.19 3.22 19.90
CA GLY A 53 -5.04 3.04 20.80
C GLY A 53 -3.75 2.51 20.15
N PHE A 54 -3.73 2.31 18.84
CA PHE A 54 -2.48 2.04 18.13
C PHE A 54 -1.75 3.32 17.75
N ASP A 55 -0.41 3.28 17.79
CA ASP A 55 0.46 4.41 17.46
C ASP A 55 0.79 4.49 15.96
N ALA A 56 0.62 3.40 15.22
CA ALA A 56 0.88 3.33 13.79
C ALA A 56 0.16 2.14 13.15
N LEU A 57 0.00 2.20 11.83
CA LEU A 57 -0.63 1.19 11.00
C LEU A 57 0.31 0.70 9.89
N ILE A 58 0.39 -0.60 9.71
CA ILE A 58 1.00 -1.22 8.51
C ILE A 58 -0.05 -2.07 7.82
N VAL A 59 -0.18 -1.89 6.50
CA VAL A 59 -0.96 -2.77 5.63
C VAL A 59 0.01 -3.47 4.68
N PRO A 60 0.23 -4.79 4.86
CA PRO A 60 1.18 -5.55 4.07
C PRO A 60 0.68 -5.88 2.67
N GLY A 61 1.56 -6.45 1.87
CA GLY A 61 1.22 -7.08 0.61
C GLY A 61 0.28 -8.27 0.76
N GLY A 62 -0.35 -8.64 -0.34
CA GLY A 62 -1.26 -9.78 -0.43
C GLY A 62 -1.87 -9.88 -1.82
N PHE A 63 -2.66 -10.92 -2.05
CA PHE A 63 -3.36 -11.17 -3.30
C PHE A 63 -4.82 -11.51 -3.05
N GLY A 64 -5.67 -11.18 -4.03
CA GLY A 64 -7.09 -11.51 -4.04
C GLY A 64 -7.94 -10.52 -3.25
N GLU A 65 -9.21 -10.54 -3.55
CA GLU A 65 -10.23 -9.56 -3.16
C GLU A 65 -10.57 -9.54 -1.65
N ARG A 66 -10.46 -10.70 -0.99
CA ARG A 66 -10.88 -10.86 0.40
C ARG A 66 -10.18 -9.89 1.34
N GLY A 67 -10.96 -9.11 2.08
CA GLY A 67 -10.47 -8.14 3.07
C GLY A 67 -9.89 -6.86 2.47
N VAL A 68 -10.14 -6.57 1.21
CA VAL A 68 -9.64 -5.34 0.56
C VAL A 68 -10.33 -4.11 1.14
N GLU A 69 -11.66 -4.15 1.29
CA GLU A 69 -12.40 -2.99 1.82
C GLU A 69 -12.04 -2.72 3.29
N GLY A 70 -11.80 -3.74 4.10
CA GLY A 70 -11.30 -3.54 5.47
C GLY A 70 -9.91 -2.90 5.53
N LYS A 71 -9.04 -3.18 4.55
CA LYS A 71 -7.76 -2.48 4.42
C LYS A 71 -7.96 -1.02 4.02
N VAL A 72 -8.84 -0.74 3.05
CA VAL A 72 -9.17 0.62 2.62
C VAL A 72 -9.76 1.42 3.80
N GLU A 73 -10.66 0.82 4.58
CA GLU A 73 -11.24 1.45 5.77
C GLU A 73 -10.19 1.72 6.85
N ALA A 74 -9.27 0.77 7.11
CA ALA A 74 -8.18 0.96 8.05
C ALA A 74 -7.25 2.11 7.63
N ILE A 75 -6.97 2.22 6.34
CA ILE A 75 -6.14 3.28 5.76
C ILE A 75 -6.85 4.64 5.87
N ARG A 76 -8.15 4.69 5.56
CA ARG A 76 -8.96 5.87 5.76
C ARG A 76 -8.90 6.36 7.21
N TYR A 77 -9.09 5.45 8.17
CA TYR A 77 -8.97 5.74 9.60
C TYR A 77 -7.61 6.35 9.93
N ALA A 78 -6.52 5.74 9.45
CA ALA A 78 -5.18 6.25 9.70
C ALA A 78 -4.96 7.66 9.11
N ARG A 79 -5.43 7.89 7.88
CA ARG A 79 -5.32 9.20 7.22
C ARG A 79 -6.12 10.27 7.95
N GLU A 80 -7.38 10.00 8.32
CA GLU A 80 -8.26 10.95 9.00
C GLU A 80 -7.78 11.30 10.42
N ARG A 81 -7.06 10.37 11.07
CA ARG A 81 -6.48 10.53 12.41
C ARG A 81 -5.02 10.96 12.43
N ASN A 82 -4.41 11.18 11.26
CA ASN A 82 -2.96 11.43 11.13
C ASN A 82 -2.10 10.36 11.80
N LEU A 83 -2.57 9.10 11.81
CA LEU A 83 -1.82 7.97 12.33
C LEU A 83 -0.71 7.62 11.34
N PRO A 84 0.56 7.45 11.76
CA PRO A 84 1.62 6.99 10.90
C PRO A 84 1.22 5.69 10.17
N PHE A 85 1.39 5.68 8.85
CA PHE A 85 0.95 4.60 8.00
C PHE A 85 2.04 4.16 7.01
N LEU A 86 2.17 2.84 6.81
CA LEU A 86 2.98 2.25 5.76
C LEU A 86 2.16 1.19 5.00
N GLY A 87 1.95 1.43 3.71
CA GLY A 87 1.35 0.45 2.79
C GLY A 87 2.42 -0.23 1.93
N ILE A 88 2.45 -1.55 1.94
CA ILE A 88 3.41 -2.35 1.16
C ILE A 88 2.66 -3.10 0.06
N CYS A 89 3.06 -2.93 -1.21
CA CYS A 89 2.44 -3.61 -2.36
C CYS A 89 0.92 -3.37 -2.38
N LEU A 90 0.09 -4.38 -2.12
CA LEU A 90 -1.38 -4.23 -2.02
C LEU A 90 -1.79 -3.14 -1.00
N GLY A 91 -1.05 -2.99 0.09
CA GLY A 91 -1.32 -1.93 1.07
C GLY A 91 -1.16 -0.53 0.48
N MET A 92 -0.17 -0.30 -0.36
CA MET A 92 -0.01 0.96 -1.10
C MET A 92 -1.16 1.15 -2.11
N GLN A 93 -1.53 0.09 -2.84
CA GLN A 93 -2.65 0.13 -3.79
C GLN A 93 -3.97 0.48 -3.09
N CYS A 94 -4.24 -0.10 -1.92
CA CYS A 94 -5.41 0.26 -1.10
C CYS A 94 -5.36 1.72 -0.62
N ALA A 95 -4.17 2.27 -0.36
CA ALA A 95 -4.02 3.69 0.00
C ALA A 95 -4.35 4.63 -1.17
N VAL A 96 -3.97 4.26 -2.38
CA VAL A 96 -4.37 5.00 -3.60
C VAL A 96 -5.89 4.94 -3.79
N ILE A 97 -6.51 3.78 -3.56
CA ILE A 97 -7.97 3.60 -3.66
C ILE A 97 -8.68 4.47 -2.62
N ASP A 98 -8.26 4.44 -1.34
CA ASP A 98 -8.83 5.32 -0.30
C ASP A 98 -8.72 6.79 -0.69
N PHE A 99 -7.52 7.23 -1.09
CA PHE A 99 -7.27 8.62 -1.44
C PHE A 99 -8.13 9.06 -2.64
N ALA A 100 -8.21 8.23 -3.66
CA ALA A 100 -9.03 8.49 -4.84
C ALA A 100 -10.51 8.65 -4.47
N ARG A 101 -11.05 7.74 -3.67
CA ARG A 101 -12.47 7.76 -3.27
C ARG A 101 -12.80 8.93 -2.34
N ASN A 102 -12.00 9.12 -1.30
CA ASN A 102 -12.36 9.95 -0.16
C ASN A 102 -11.73 11.35 -0.17
N VAL A 103 -10.70 11.58 -0.99
CA VAL A 103 -10.04 12.88 -1.12
C VAL A 103 -10.23 13.47 -2.52
N ALA A 104 -9.96 12.67 -3.56
CA ALA A 104 -10.09 13.14 -4.94
C ALA A 104 -11.52 13.03 -5.52
N SER A 105 -12.50 12.57 -4.74
CA SER A 105 -13.91 12.44 -5.11
C SER A 105 -14.16 11.54 -6.33
N LEU A 106 -13.29 10.56 -6.58
CA LEU A 106 -13.46 9.53 -7.59
C LEU A 106 -14.27 8.37 -7.02
N THR A 107 -15.58 8.58 -6.92
CA THR A 107 -16.50 7.56 -6.40
C THR A 107 -16.30 6.25 -7.15
N ASP A 108 -16.27 5.12 -6.40
CA ASP A 108 -16.07 3.77 -6.93
C ASP A 108 -14.69 3.52 -7.59
N ALA A 109 -13.69 4.38 -7.33
CA ALA A 109 -12.32 4.11 -7.71
C ALA A 109 -11.84 2.76 -7.13
N HIS A 110 -11.20 1.95 -7.98
CA HIS A 110 -10.78 0.60 -7.56
C HIS A 110 -9.57 0.11 -8.36
N SER A 111 -9.13 -1.09 -8.02
CA SER A 111 -8.20 -1.90 -8.81
C SER A 111 -8.98 -2.78 -9.78
N THR A 112 -8.53 -2.87 -11.03
CA THR A 112 -9.08 -3.83 -12.02
C THR A 112 -8.78 -5.29 -11.67
N GLU A 113 -7.94 -5.55 -10.67
CA GLU A 113 -7.74 -6.90 -10.11
C GLU A 113 -9.02 -7.41 -9.44
N PHE A 114 -9.74 -6.53 -8.75
CA PHE A 114 -10.88 -6.89 -7.91
C PHE A 114 -12.21 -6.50 -8.55
N PHE A 115 -12.24 -5.36 -9.23
CA PHE A 115 -13.43 -4.86 -9.91
C PHE A 115 -13.08 -4.38 -11.33
N ARG A 116 -13.27 -5.26 -12.30
CA ARG A 116 -12.87 -5.02 -13.70
C ARG A 116 -13.55 -3.81 -14.33
N ASP A 117 -14.82 -3.59 -13.99
CA ASP A 117 -15.66 -2.56 -14.61
C ASP A 117 -15.71 -1.28 -13.74
N THR A 118 -14.70 -1.06 -12.91
CA THR A 118 -14.64 0.18 -12.12
C THR A 118 -14.59 1.40 -13.04
N PRO A 119 -15.38 2.45 -12.74
CA PRO A 119 -15.36 3.68 -13.54
C PRO A 119 -14.03 4.43 -13.40
N HIS A 120 -13.29 4.18 -12.33
CA HIS A 120 -12.01 4.82 -12.05
C HIS A 120 -10.95 3.78 -11.69
N PRO A 121 -10.32 3.14 -12.70
CA PRO A 121 -9.26 2.14 -12.49
C PRO A 121 -7.94 2.79 -12.07
N VAL A 122 -7.87 3.26 -10.82
CA VAL A 122 -6.67 3.93 -10.27
C VAL A 122 -5.51 2.98 -10.06
N ILE A 123 -5.80 1.68 -10.01
CA ILE A 123 -4.84 0.57 -10.04
C ILE A 123 -5.24 -0.34 -11.19
N CYS A 124 -4.32 -0.62 -12.11
CA CYS A 124 -4.59 -1.44 -13.28
C CYS A 124 -3.40 -2.36 -13.63
N LEU A 125 -3.62 -3.25 -14.61
CA LEU A 125 -2.52 -4.00 -15.21
C LEU A 125 -1.56 -3.04 -15.90
N MET A 126 -0.27 -3.37 -15.90
CA MET A 126 0.71 -2.69 -16.75
C MET A 126 0.38 -2.96 -18.22
N GLU A 127 0.62 -1.98 -19.09
CA GLU A 127 0.40 -2.12 -20.54
C GLU A 127 1.14 -3.32 -21.14
N GLU A 128 2.34 -3.61 -20.63
CA GLU A 128 3.16 -4.75 -21.04
C GLU A 128 2.55 -6.12 -20.67
N GLN A 129 1.52 -6.14 -19.83
CA GLN A 129 0.84 -7.35 -19.35
C GLN A 129 -0.54 -7.56 -19.98
N GLU A 130 -1.00 -6.62 -20.80
CA GLU A 130 -2.24 -6.77 -21.55
C GLU A 130 -2.08 -7.84 -22.64
N GLY A 131 -2.89 -8.88 -22.58
CA GLY A 131 -2.90 -9.97 -23.57
C GLY A 131 -2.02 -11.19 -23.22
N VAL A 132 -1.31 -11.21 -22.10
CA VAL A 132 -0.51 -12.36 -21.68
C VAL A 132 -1.38 -13.43 -21.00
N THR A 133 -1.45 -14.61 -21.62
CA THR A 133 -2.25 -15.76 -21.13
C THR A 133 -1.54 -16.58 -20.05
N GLU A 134 -0.22 -16.58 -20.02
CA GLU A 134 0.57 -17.31 -19.01
C GLU A 134 0.88 -16.45 -17.77
N LYS A 135 0.11 -16.67 -16.72
CA LYS A 135 0.15 -15.83 -15.50
C LYS A 135 1.46 -15.87 -14.68
N GLY A 136 2.35 -16.83 -14.93
CA GLY A 136 3.54 -17.06 -14.10
C GLY A 136 4.74 -16.16 -14.39
N GLY A 137 4.87 -15.62 -15.62
CA GLY A 137 6.04 -14.88 -16.09
C GLY A 137 5.85 -13.36 -16.24
N THR A 138 4.68 -12.83 -15.86
CA THR A 138 4.23 -11.47 -16.20
C THR A 138 4.23 -10.49 -15.02
N MET A 139 4.77 -10.88 -13.87
CA MET A 139 4.90 -9.97 -12.74
C MET A 139 6.16 -9.13 -12.88
N ARG A 140 6.11 -7.86 -12.44
CA ARG A 140 7.32 -7.08 -12.19
C ARG A 140 8.03 -7.71 -11.01
N LEU A 141 9.17 -8.33 -11.28
CA LEU A 141 9.94 -9.11 -10.31
C LEU A 141 11.36 -8.57 -10.17
N GLY A 142 11.90 -8.73 -8.95
CA GLY A 142 13.30 -8.45 -8.66
C GLY A 142 13.58 -7.00 -8.36
N SER A 143 14.86 -6.66 -8.41
CA SER A 143 15.37 -5.32 -8.07
C SER A 143 15.02 -4.33 -9.18
N GLN A 144 14.33 -3.26 -8.81
CA GLN A 144 13.92 -2.19 -9.72
C GLN A 144 14.44 -0.85 -9.20
N PRO A 145 15.07 -0.04 -10.05
CA PRO A 145 15.52 1.28 -9.65
C PRO A 145 14.34 2.25 -9.54
N ALA A 146 14.47 3.21 -8.62
CA ALA A 146 13.54 4.33 -8.51
C ALA A 146 14.26 5.62 -8.14
N LYS A 147 13.76 6.74 -8.68
CA LYS A 147 14.17 8.09 -8.29
C LYS A 147 13.19 8.65 -7.28
N LEU A 148 13.70 9.12 -6.15
CA LEU A 148 12.89 9.70 -5.09
C LEU A 148 12.75 11.21 -5.26
N THR A 149 11.55 11.69 -5.02
CA THR A 149 11.25 13.12 -5.01
C THR A 149 11.97 13.81 -3.85
N ALA A 150 12.78 14.81 -4.15
CA ALA A 150 13.54 15.56 -3.14
C ALA A 150 12.60 16.14 -2.07
N GLY A 151 12.98 16.03 -0.80
CA GLY A 151 12.20 16.49 0.34
C GLY A 151 11.01 15.60 0.72
N SER A 152 10.74 14.53 -0.03
CA SER A 152 9.75 13.54 0.37
C SER A 152 10.18 12.77 1.63
N LYS A 153 9.20 12.25 2.39
CA LYS A 153 9.48 11.38 3.54
C LYS A 153 10.30 10.15 3.15
N SER A 154 10.08 9.61 1.96
CA SER A 154 10.84 8.49 1.42
C SER A 154 12.31 8.87 1.19
N ALA A 155 12.59 10.01 0.52
CA ALA A 155 13.95 10.48 0.31
C ALA A 155 14.70 10.74 1.63
N LEU A 156 14.00 11.29 2.64
CA LEU A 156 14.56 11.49 3.98
C LEU A 156 14.87 10.15 4.68
N ALA A 157 13.98 9.17 4.57
CA ALA A 157 14.16 7.86 5.20
C ALA A 157 15.29 7.05 4.57
N TYR A 158 15.45 7.10 3.25
CA TYR A 158 16.53 6.42 2.54
C TYR A 158 17.87 7.20 2.59
N GLY A 159 17.84 8.51 2.78
CA GLY A 159 19.04 9.36 2.75
C GLY A 159 19.69 9.49 1.37
N THR A 160 18.98 9.14 0.31
CA THR A 160 19.43 9.19 -1.08
C THR A 160 18.31 9.53 -2.02
N SER A 161 18.64 10.02 -3.21
CA SER A 161 17.66 10.32 -4.27
C SER A 161 17.40 9.14 -5.22
N GLU A 162 18.22 8.10 -5.17
CA GLU A 162 18.08 6.91 -6.00
C GLU A 162 18.13 5.67 -5.12
N ILE A 163 17.20 4.75 -5.34
CA ILE A 163 17.10 3.49 -4.62
C ILE A 163 16.88 2.34 -5.60
N SER A 164 17.03 1.13 -5.10
CA SER A 164 16.68 -0.07 -5.84
C SER A 164 15.98 -1.03 -4.88
N GLU A 165 14.71 -1.26 -5.13
CA GLU A 165 13.86 -2.09 -4.28
C GLU A 165 13.36 -3.33 -5.01
N ARG A 166 13.04 -4.38 -4.23
CA ARG A 166 12.50 -5.62 -4.79
C ARG A 166 11.01 -5.51 -5.01
N HIS A 167 10.62 -5.65 -6.25
CA HIS A 167 9.23 -5.68 -6.67
C HIS A 167 8.71 -7.12 -6.83
N ARG A 168 7.43 -7.30 -6.53
CA ARG A 168 6.65 -8.49 -6.83
C ARG A 168 5.18 -8.12 -6.95
N HIS A 169 4.80 -7.58 -8.10
CA HIS A 169 3.41 -7.17 -8.35
C HIS A 169 3.10 -7.24 -9.85
N ARG A 170 1.82 -7.31 -10.17
CA ARG A 170 1.27 -7.31 -11.52
C ARG A 170 0.49 -6.04 -11.80
N TYR A 171 -0.21 -5.54 -10.80
CA TYR A 171 -1.02 -4.33 -10.87
C TYR A 171 -0.22 -3.16 -10.34
N GLU A 172 -0.36 -2.01 -10.99
CA GLU A 172 0.37 -0.79 -10.66
C GLU A 172 -0.57 0.41 -10.57
N PHE A 173 -0.03 1.50 -10.07
CA PHE A 173 -0.69 2.81 -10.11
C PHE A 173 -0.92 3.23 -11.55
N ASN A 174 -2.16 3.59 -11.87
CA ASN A 174 -2.51 4.07 -13.20
C ASN A 174 -2.07 5.53 -13.36
N SER A 175 -1.02 5.75 -14.15
CA SER A 175 -0.42 7.07 -14.40
C SER A 175 -1.41 8.09 -15.01
N GLY A 176 -2.48 7.61 -15.67
CA GLY A 176 -3.55 8.47 -16.16
C GLY A 176 -4.27 9.27 -15.07
N TYR A 177 -4.23 8.81 -13.82
CA TYR A 177 -4.80 9.51 -12.66
C TYR A 177 -3.80 10.38 -11.89
N LYS A 178 -2.51 10.35 -12.25
CA LYS A 178 -1.43 11.03 -11.52
C LYS A 178 -1.77 12.51 -11.28
N GLN A 179 -2.03 13.26 -12.35
CA GLN A 179 -2.28 14.69 -12.25
C GLN A 179 -3.48 15.01 -11.34
N GLN A 180 -4.57 14.26 -11.48
CA GLN A 180 -5.78 14.48 -10.69
C GLN A 180 -5.56 14.21 -9.21
N LEU A 181 -4.85 13.14 -8.87
CA LEU A 181 -4.54 12.80 -7.48
C LEU A 181 -3.52 13.76 -6.87
N GLU A 182 -2.51 14.23 -7.63
CA GLU A 182 -1.57 15.25 -7.18
C GLU A 182 -2.27 16.60 -6.92
N GLN A 183 -3.22 17.01 -7.77
CA GLN A 183 -4.05 18.19 -7.54
C GLN A 183 -4.90 18.09 -6.27
N ALA A 184 -5.32 16.87 -5.91
CA ALA A 184 -6.01 16.60 -4.65
C ALA A 184 -5.08 16.51 -3.43
N GLY A 185 -3.74 16.59 -3.64
CA GLY A 185 -2.75 16.62 -2.58
C GLY A 185 -1.96 15.31 -2.37
N LEU A 186 -2.12 14.30 -3.24
CA LEU A 186 -1.26 13.12 -3.21
C LEU A 186 0.17 13.50 -3.60
N VAL A 187 1.14 13.05 -2.82
CA VAL A 187 2.56 13.25 -3.14
C VAL A 187 3.14 11.98 -3.74
N ILE A 188 3.54 12.03 -5.00
CA ILE A 188 4.29 10.95 -5.63
C ILE A 188 5.75 11.06 -5.16
N ALA A 189 6.12 10.19 -4.25
CA ALA A 189 7.42 10.24 -3.57
C ALA A 189 8.56 9.54 -4.34
N GLY A 190 8.23 8.77 -5.37
CA GLY A 190 9.22 8.09 -6.20
C GLY A 190 8.62 7.63 -7.51
N THR A 191 9.44 7.57 -8.54
CA THR A 191 9.06 7.09 -9.88
C THR A 191 10.16 6.18 -10.42
N SER A 192 9.80 5.29 -11.34
CA SER A 192 10.79 4.57 -12.14
C SER A 192 11.63 5.54 -12.98
N PRO A 193 12.85 5.17 -13.43
CA PRO A 193 13.72 6.06 -14.21
C PRO A 193 13.12 6.54 -15.52
N ASP A 194 12.24 5.74 -16.11
CA ASP A 194 11.47 6.04 -17.33
C ASP A 194 10.21 6.88 -17.06
N GLN A 195 9.98 7.26 -15.81
CA GLN A 195 8.84 8.04 -15.32
C GLN A 195 7.46 7.36 -15.46
N SER A 196 7.46 6.06 -15.68
CA SER A 196 6.23 5.26 -15.68
C SER A 196 5.72 4.99 -14.25
#